data_a1d0e5a0b98b2b1a739ee8bca897c3e3
#
_entry.id   a1d0e5a0b98b2b1a739ee8bca897c3e3
#
_cell.length_a   1.000
_cell.length_b   1.000
_cell.length_c   1.000
_cell.angle_alpha   90.00
_cell.angle_beta   90.00
_cell.angle_gamma   90.00
#
_symmetry.space_group_name_H-M   'P 1'
#
loop_
_entity.id
_entity.type
_entity.pdbx_description
1 polymer ?
#
loop_
_entity_poly.entity_id
_entity_poly.type
_entity_poly.pdbx_seq_one_letter_code
_entity_poly.pdbx_strand_id
1 'polypeptide(L)'
;MMRIAIAGGTGLGYLLASQLSEAAYAYQVVVLSRSQHPEYAGLDVQVTVVDYNDEENLSFALQGINLVICTFSGNEQLNLINSAAQNGVQFFVPSEFEGSIDKRPDNDQLYPDSYSTEARQLLRRWTRLSQMKWTVFSCGVFMERFLPGGLGSMFIGYRSNLAMAGSYLLDTSSYTAECVEKNARGHTVRVCLTSVYDVAQFVVAAIVLGPASWPRELTMRGDRLSVRDVVGQCSRALNGNPIKPLTMYPKLTHQPPFSFPSGRLQTLIDLLLRPTSRVIIQSIYSTVSSK
;
A
#
# COMPACT_ATOMS: atom_id res chain seq x y z
N MET A 1 15.06 -14.85 -17.43
CA MET A 1 14.06 -13.78 -17.33
C MET A 1 13.31 -14.01 -16.03
N MET A 2 13.13 -12.96 -15.21
CA MET A 2 12.40 -13.08 -13.94
C MET A 2 10.89 -13.07 -14.21
N ARG A 3 10.16 -14.02 -13.57
CA ARG A 3 8.70 -14.08 -13.61
C ARG A 3 8.12 -13.48 -12.34
N ILE A 4 7.21 -12.54 -12.50
CA ILE A 4 6.61 -11.76 -11.40
C ILE A 4 5.12 -12.04 -11.36
N ALA A 5 4.60 -12.48 -10.22
CA ALA A 5 3.19 -12.57 -9.98
C ALA A 5 2.71 -11.38 -9.14
N ILE A 6 1.70 -10.66 -9.64
CA ILE A 6 0.98 -9.64 -8.89
C ILE A 6 -0.32 -10.27 -8.43
N ALA A 7 -0.46 -10.48 -7.13
CA ALA A 7 -1.67 -11.02 -6.53
C ALA A 7 -2.62 -9.89 -6.15
N GLY A 8 -3.78 -9.87 -6.80
CA GLY A 8 -4.79 -8.81 -6.76
C GLY A 8 -4.86 -8.05 -8.08
N GLY A 9 -6.00 -8.12 -8.78
CA GLY A 9 -6.19 -7.61 -10.14
C GLY A 9 -6.73 -6.17 -10.21
N THR A 10 -6.93 -5.48 -9.08
CA THR A 10 -7.52 -4.12 -9.06
C THR A 10 -6.65 -3.15 -8.26
N GLY A 11 -6.96 -1.88 -8.33
CA GLY A 11 -6.31 -0.85 -7.53
C GLY A 11 -4.79 -0.83 -7.69
N LEU A 12 -4.06 -1.00 -6.58
CA LEU A 12 -2.59 -1.01 -6.60
C LEU A 12 -2.03 -2.13 -7.50
N GLY A 13 -2.69 -3.30 -7.56
CA GLY A 13 -2.27 -4.40 -8.42
C GLY A 13 -2.32 -4.03 -9.91
N TYR A 14 -3.37 -3.34 -10.33
CA TYR A 14 -3.48 -2.82 -11.71
C TYR A 14 -2.38 -1.80 -12.01
N LEU A 15 -2.12 -0.84 -11.11
CA LEU A 15 -1.08 0.17 -11.28
C LEU A 15 0.31 -0.47 -11.40
N LEU A 16 0.61 -1.47 -10.57
CA LEU A 16 1.87 -2.20 -10.62
C LEU A 16 2.02 -2.95 -11.95
N ALA A 17 0.97 -3.65 -12.39
CA ALA A 17 0.99 -4.40 -13.64
C ALA A 17 1.15 -3.48 -14.86
N SER A 18 0.45 -2.34 -14.88
CA SER A 18 0.56 -1.34 -15.93
C SER A 18 2.00 -0.78 -16.02
N GLN A 19 2.57 -0.38 -14.90
CA GLN A 19 3.94 0.16 -14.87
C GLN A 19 4.99 -0.91 -15.23
N LEU A 20 4.79 -2.16 -14.83
CA LEU A 20 5.68 -3.26 -15.19
C LEU A 20 5.56 -3.65 -16.66
N SER A 21 4.36 -3.55 -17.27
CA SER A 21 4.18 -3.81 -18.68
C SER A 21 4.90 -2.79 -19.56
N GLU A 22 4.98 -1.53 -19.14
CA GLU A 22 5.75 -0.49 -19.81
C GLU A 22 7.27 -0.75 -19.73
N ALA A 23 7.74 -1.38 -18.64
CA ALA A 23 9.13 -1.78 -18.42
C ALA A 23 9.47 -3.15 -19.03
N ALA A 24 8.65 -3.67 -19.92
CA ALA A 24 8.39 -5.06 -20.25
C ALA A 24 9.52 -5.89 -20.87
N TYR A 25 10.66 -5.35 -21.22
CA TYR A 25 11.69 -6.18 -21.88
C TYR A 25 12.47 -7.11 -20.96
N ALA A 26 12.31 -6.98 -19.63
CA ALA A 26 13.10 -7.73 -18.65
C ALA A 26 12.30 -8.75 -17.83
N TYR A 27 10.97 -8.67 -17.81
CA TYR A 27 10.12 -9.43 -16.88
C TYR A 27 8.94 -10.07 -17.60
N GLN A 28 8.52 -11.23 -17.11
CA GLN A 28 7.23 -11.83 -17.46
C GLN A 28 6.27 -11.55 -16.29
N VAL A 29 5.22 -10.77 -16.54
CA VAL A 29 4.24 -10.39 -15.54
C VAL A 29 3.00 -11.26 -15.65
N VAL A 30 2.56 -11.81 -14.52
CA VAL A 30 1.31 -12.57 -14.39
C VAL A 30 0.49 -11.91 -13.28
N VAL A 31 -0.76 -11.59 -13.55
CA VAL A 31 -1.70 -11.10 -12.55
C VAL A 31 -2.54 -12.27 -12.06
N LEU A 32 -2.51 -12.54 -10.77
CA LEU A 32 -3.37 -13.53 -10.12
C LEU A 32 -4.61 -12.83 -9.60
N SER A 33 -5.79 -13.22 -10.05
CA SER A 33 -7.05 -12.60 -9.63
C SER A 33 -8.16 -13.63 -9.50
N ARG A 34 -9.20 -13.32 -8.73
CA ARG A 34 -10.40 -14.17 -8.59
C ARG A 34 -11.35 -14.09 -9.78
N SER A 35 -11.12 -13.14 -10.68
CA SER A 35 -11.97 -12.93 -11.88
C SER A 35 -11.14 -12.45 -13.05
N GLN A 36 -11.73 -12.55 -14.24
CA GLN A 36 -11.16 -11.91 -15.43
C GLN A 36 -11.28 -10.37 -15.32
N HIS A 37 -10.33 -9.69 -15.95
CA HIS A 37 -10.19 -8.24 -15.93
C HIS A 37 -9.99 -7.71 -17.34
N PRO A 38 -11.08 -7.27 -18.03
CA PRO A 38 -10.99 -6.77 -19.41
C PRO A 38 -10.07 -5.54 -19.54
N GLU A 39 -9.88 -4.76 -18.46
CA GLU A 39 -9.00 -3.60 -18.41
C GLU A 39 -7.52 -3.92 -18.69
N TYR A 40 -7.14 -5.19 -18.61
CA TYR A 40 -5.77 -5.63 -18.93
C TYR A 40 -5.56 -5.93 -20.43
N ALA A 41 -6.62 -5.91 -21.26
CA ALA A 41 -6.51 -6.30 -22.67
C ALA A 41 -5.52 -5.47 -23.50
N GLY A 42 -5.18 -4.26 -23.04
CA GLY A 42 -4.19 -3.38 -23.67
C GLY A 42 -2.77 -3.47 -23.08
N LEU A 43 -2.57 -4.33 -22.06
CA LEU A 43 -1.29 -4.50 -21.38
C LEU A 43 -0.65 -5.84 -21.79
N ASP A 44 0.67 -5.86 -21.88
CA ASP A 44 1.43 -7.10 -22.11
C ASP A 44 1.58 -7.89 -20.80
N VAL A 45 0.46 -8.29 -20.21
CA VAL A 45 0.39 -9.06 -18.97
C VAL A 45 -0.63 -10.18 -19.07
N GLN A 46 -0.31 -11.33 -18.53
CA GLN A 46 -1.24 -12.44 -18.41
C GLN A 46 -2.10 -12.31 -17.16
N VAL A 47 -3.42 -12.43 -17.28
CA VAL A 47 -4.33 -12.57 -16.14
C VAL A 47 -4.69 -14.03 -15.96
N THR A 48 -4.36 -14.59 -14.78
CA THR A 48 -4.70 -15.97 -14.41
C THR A 48 -5.75 -15.93 -13.31
N VAL A 49 -6.89 -16.57 -13.56
CA VAL A 49 -7.95 -16.70 -12.55
C VAL A 49 -7.56 -17.78 -11.56
N VAL A 50 -7.57 -17.42 -10.28
CA VAL A 50 -7.18 -18.30 -9.18
C VAL A 50 -8.20 -18.27 -8.03
N ASP A 51 -8.36 -19.40 -7.36
CA ASP A 51 -8.97 -19.45 -6.03
C ASP A 51 -7.87 -19.50 -4.98
N TYR A 52 -7.78 -18.45 -4.17
CA TYR A 52 -6.77 -18.36 -3.10
C TYR A 52 -7.01 -19.33 -1.93
N ASN A 53 -8.14 -20.04 -1.92
CA ASN A 53 -8.45 -21.10 -0.95
C ASN A 53 -8.18 -22.50 -1.49
N ASP A 54 -7.83 -22.62 -2.76
CA ASP A 54 -7.46 -23.88 -3.41
C ASP A 54 -5.93 -23.97 -3.55
N GLU A 55 -5.31 -24.83 -2.74
CA GLU A 55 -3.86 -25.01 -2.70
C GLU A 55 -3.30 -25.55 -4.03
N GLU A 56 -4.00 -26.48 -4.67
CA GLU A 56 -3.56 -27.05 -5.95
C GLU A 56 -3.61 -26.00 -7.06
N ASN A 57 -4.68 -25.20 -7.09
CA ASN A 57 -4.84 -24.11 -8.05
C ASN A 57 -3.75 -23.04 -7.86
N LEU A 58 -3.47 -22.63 -6.63
CA LEU A 58 -2.38 -21.72 -6.33
C LEU A 58 -1.01 -22.29 -6.69
N SER A 59 -0.78 -23.57 -6.36
CA SER A 59 0.48 -24.25 -6.68
C SER A 59 0.74 -24.25 -8.18
N PHE A 60 -0.27 -24.56 -8.98
CA PHE A 60 -0.18 -24.50 -10.43
C PHE A 60 0.14 -23.09 -10.95
N ALA A 61 -0.57 -22.09 -10.45
CA ALA A 61 -0.40 -20.69 -10.87
C ALA A 61 0.97 -20.10 -10.48
N LEU A 62 1.61 -20.62 -9.43
CA LEU A 62 2.90 -20.16 -8.91
C LEU A 62 4.10 -20.88 -9.51
N GLN A 63 3.92 -21.86 -10.40
CA GLN A 63 5.02 -22.58 -11.04
C GLN A 63 5.95 -21.63 -11.80
N GLY A 64 7.23 -21.66 -11.42
CA GLY A 64 8.26 -20.85 -12.05
C GLY A 64 8.20 -19.35 -11.74
N ILE A 65 7.36 -18.92 -10.80
CA ILE A 65 7.33 -17.54 -10.31
C ILE A 65 8.54 -17.30 -9.39
N ASN A 66 9.24 -16.19 -9.63
CA ASN A 66 10.40 -15.79 -8.82
C ASN A 66 10.03 -14.78 -7.72
N LEU A 67 9.14 -13.84 -8.04
CA LEU A 67 8.69 -12.78 -7.15
C LEU A 67 7.17 -12.73 -7.10
N VAL A 68 6.60 -12.71 -5.89
CA VAL A 68 5.17 -12.44 -5.65
C VAL A 68 5.02 -11.08 -4.98
N ILE A 69 4.12 -10.25 -5.51
CA ILE A 69 3.70 -8.98 -4.88
C ILE A 69 2.22 -9.09 -4.55
N CYS A 70 1.89 -9.12 -3.26
CA CYS A 70 0.51 -9.21 -2.78
C CYS A 70 -0.06 -7.82 -2.51
N THR A 71 -1.27 -7.53 -3.01
CA THR A 71 -1.93 -6.22 -2.84
C THR A 71 -3.22 -6.29 -2.04
N PHE A 72 -3.50 -7.43 -1.40
CA PHE A 72 -4.63 -7.63 -0.49
C PHE A 72 -4.16 -8.32 0.80
N SER A 73 -4.89 -8.11 1.88
CA SER A 73 -4.70 -8.76 3.18
C SER A 73 -5.79 -9.80 3.42
N GLY A 74 -5.67 -10.55 4.50
CA GLY A 74 -6.65 -11.57 4.88
C GLY A 74 -6.09 -12.98 4.82
N ASN A 75 -6.96 -13.96 5.02
CA ASN A 75 -6.59 -15.37 4.99
C ASN A 75 -6.02 -15.80 3.63
N GLU A 76 -6.54 -15.22 2.55
CA GLU A 76 -6.07 -15.48 1.21
C GLU A 76 -4.59 -15.09 1.01
N GLN A 77 -4.11 -14.02 1.69
CA GLN A 77 -2.69 -13.70 1.72
C GLN A 77 -1.88 -14.77 2.46
N LEU A 78 -2.40 -15.31 3.57
CA LEU A 78 -1.70 -16.38 4.31
C LEU A 78 -1.57 -17.64 3.46
N ASN A 79 -2.63 -18.02 2.76
CA ASN A 79 -2.61 -19.16 1.82
C ASN A 79 -1.60 -18.92 0.69
N LEU A 80 -1.59 -17.72 0.12
CA LEU A 80 -0.64 -17.34 -0.93
C LEU A 80 0.82 -17.41 -0.44
N ILE A 81 1.11 -16.97 0.79
CA ILE A 81 2.45 -17.05 1.39
C ILE A 81 2.89 -18.52 1.52
N ASN A 82 2.01 -19.40 2.01
CA ASN A 82 2.29 -20.82 2.13
C ASN A 82 2.57 -21.46 0.77
N SER A 83 1.67 -21.28 -0.19
CA SER A 83 1.84 -21.83 -1.54
C SER A 83 3.07 -21.28 -2.23
N ALA A 84 3.38 -19.98 -2.09
CA ALA A 84 4.57 -19.38 -2.67
C ALA A 84 5.87 -20.02 -2.13
N ALA A 85 5.95 -20.22 -0.82
CA ALA A 85 7.13 -20.84 -0.20
C ALA A 85 7.29 -22.32 -0.59
N GLN A 86 6.20 -23.07 -0.69
CA GLN A 86 6.19 -24.48 -1.11
C GLN A 86 6.58 -24.66 -2.59
N ASN A 87 6.23 -23.68 -3.45
CA ASN A 87 6.54 -23.71 -4.88
C ASN A 87 7.88 -23.03 -5.23
N GLY A 88 8.73 -22.73 -4.24
CA GLY A 88 10.08 -22.24 -4.47
C GLY A 88 10.15 -20.78 -4.92
N VAL A 89 9.12 -19.97 -4.67
CA VAL A 89 9.19 -18.52 -4.88
C VAL A 89 10.33 -17.94 -4.06
N GLN A 90 11.17 -17.15 -4.72
CA GLN A 90 12.38 -16.61 -4.09
C GLN A 90 12.13 -15.34 -3.27
N PHE A 91 11.20 -14.49 -3.74
CA PHE A 91 10.93 -13.19 -3.14
C PHE A 91 9.43 -12.98 -2.96
N PHE A 92 9.05 -12.43 -1.81
CA PHE A 92 7.67 -12.12 -1.49
C PHE A 92 7.53 -10.68 -0.95
N VAL A 93 6.60 -9.93 -1.51
CA VAL A 93 6.19 -8.61 -1.01
C VAL A 93 4.78 -8.75 -0.44
N PRO A 94 4.59 -8.68 0.89
CA PRO A 94 3.27 -8.72 1.49
C PRO A 94 2.52 -7.40 1.30
N SER A 95 1.21 -7.42 1.51
CA SER A 95 0.34 -6.23 1.45
C SER A 95 0.51 -5.33 2.67
N GLU A 96 1.73 -4.81 2.84
CA GLU A 96 2.15 -3.96 3.97
C GLU A 96 2.75 -2.65 3.43
N PHE A 97 1.96 -1.90 2.66
CA PHE A 97 2.45 -0.68 1.99
C PHE A 97 2.32 0.56 2.86
N GLU A 98 1.30 0.65 3.72
CA GLU A 98 1.09 1.82 4.58
C GLU A 98 1.71 1.66 5.97
N GLY A 99 2.24 2.75 6.48
CA GLY A 99 2.90 2.81 7.77
C GLY A 99 4.36 2.36 7.72
N SER A 100 4.91 2.02 8.88
CA SER A 100 6.21 1.37 9.06
C SER A 100 5.99 0.09 9.85
N ILE A 101 6.48 -1.03 9.32
CA ILE A 101 6.18 -2.34 9.88
C ILE A 101 6.75 -2.51 11.30
N ASP A 102 7.92 -1.94 11.58
CA ASP A 102 8.57 -2.05 12.89
C ASP A 102 7.95 -1.13 13.95
N LYS A 103 7.13 -0.17 13.54
CA LYS A 103 6.48 0.80 14.43
C LYS A 103 5.01 0.49 14.68
N ARG A 104 4.46 -0.48 13.97
CA ARG A 104 3.07 -0.92 14.16
C ARG A 104 3.00 -1.84 15.36
N PRO A 105 2.17 -1.55 16.37
CA PRO A 105 1.96 -2.45 17.50
C PRO A 105 1.31 -3.77 17.02
N ASP A 106 1.62 -4.88 17.69
CA ASP A 106 1.05 -6.19 17.33
C ASP A 106 -0.47 -6.26 17.52
N ASN A 107 -1.03 -5.40 18.38
CA ASN A 107 -2.47 -5.23 18.59
C ASN A 107 -2.87 -3.80 18.22
N ASP A 108 -2.73 -3.44 16.95
CA ASP A 108 -3.13 -2.13 16.46
C ASP A 108 -4.65 -2.02 16.42
N GLN A 109 -5.23 -1.29 17.40
CA GLN A 109 -6.68 -1.08 17.47
C GLN A 109 -7.19 -0.19 16.33
N LEU A 110 -6.33 0.60 15.70
CA LEU A 110 -6.68 1.44 14.54
C LEU A 110 -6.76 0.62 13.25
N TYR A 111 -6.08 -0.53 13.22
CA TYR A 111 -6.08 -1.46 12.11
C TYR A 111 -6.42 -2.87 12.61
N PRO A 112 -7.58 -3.06 13.25
CA PRO A 112 -7.99 -4.38 13.69
C PRO A 112 -8.12 -5.26 12.45
N ASP A 113 -7.57 -6.47 12.54
CA ASP A 113 -7.85 -7.53 11.59
C ASP A 113 -7.26 -7.35 10.17
N SER A 114 -6.02 -6.92 10.06
CA SER A 114 -5.34 -6.94 8.77
C SER A 114 -4.61 -8.26 8.48
N TYR A 115 -4.63 -9.25 9.38
CA TYR A 115 -3.77 -10.44 9.32
C TYR A 115 -2.27 -10.13 9.14
N SER A 116 -1.90 -8.89 9.42
CA SER A 116 -0.54 -8.39 9.22
C SER A 116 0.45 -9.09 10.14
N THR A 117 0.07 -9.31 11.40
CA THR A 117 0.90 -9.99 12.39
C THR A 117 1.11 -11.45 12.01
N GLU A 118 0.07 -12.15 11.61
CA GLU A 118 0.10 -13.54 11.15
C GLU A 118 0.94 -13.68 9.87
N ALA A 119 0.72 -12.80 8.90
CA ALA A 119 1.50 -12.79 7.66
C ALA A 119 3.01 -12.60 7.93
N ARG A 120 3.37 -11.65 8.81
CA ARG A 120 4.76 -11.43 9.21
C ARG A 120 5.38 -12.62 9.94
N GLN A 121 4.62 -13.26 10.84
CA GLN A 121 5.08 -14.46 11.55
C GLN A 121 5.28 -15.61 10.57
N LEU A 122 4.36 -15.80 9.64
CA LEU A 122 4.42 -16.84 8.62
C LEU A 122 5.61 -16.62 7.67
N LEU A 123 5.85 -15.40 7.20
CA LEU A 123 6.99 -15.04 6.37
C LEU A 123 8.32 -15.24 7.11
N ARG A 124 8.40 -14.90 8.40
CA ARG A 124 9.60 -15.18 9.24
C ARG A 124 9.84 -16.69 9.39
N ARG A 125 8.77 -17.48 9.53
CA ARG A 125 8.85 -18.94 9.58
C ARG A 125 9.41 -19.50 8.26
N TRP A 126 8.82 -19.10 7.13
CA TRP A 126 9.25 -19.58 5.82
C TRP A 126 10.66 -19.14 5.42
N THR A 127 11.11 -17.94 5.83
CA THR A 127 12.51 -17.52 5.63
C THR A 127 13.51 -18.46 6.32
N ARG A 128 13.11 -19.16 7.40
CA ARG A 128 13.95 -20.14 8.10
C ARG A 128 13.86 -21.56 7.52
N LEU A 129 12.70 -21.90 6.96
CA LEU A 129 12.42 -23.25 6.44
C LEU A 129 12.71 -23.37 4.94
N SER A 130 12.64 -22.29 4.21
CA SER A 130 12.91 -22.21 2.78
C SER A 130 13.91 -21.08 2.51
N GLN A 131 14.27 -20.87 1.25
CA GLN A 131 15.13 -19.74 0.86
C GLN A 131 14.32 -18.48 0.49
N MET A 132 13.01 -18.47 0.72
CA MET A 132 12.15 -17.33 0.39
C MET A 132 12.50 -16.12 1.26
N LYS A 133 12.89 -15.04 0.62
CA LYS A 133 13.09 -13.72 1.23
C LYS A 133 11.82 -12.91 1.09
N TRP A 134 11.59 -11.96 1.98
CA TRP A 134 10.49 -11.02 1.86
C TRP A 134 10.92 -9.60 2.21
N THR A 135 10.27 -8.64 1.58
CA THR A 135 10.55 -7.21 1.74
C THR A 135 9.24 -6.44 1.80
N VAL A 136 9.19 -5.42 2.63
CA VAL A 136 8.06 -4.50 2.76
C VAL A 136 8.41 -3.17 2.12
N PHE A 137 7.43 -2.57 1.44
CA PHE A 137 7.53 -1.21 0.92
C PHE A 137 6.72 -0.27 1.82
N SER A 138 7.39 0.41 2.75
CA SER A 138 6.75 1.34 3.69
C SER A 138 6.68 2.75 3.11
N CYS A 139 5.49 3.14 2.67
CA CYS A 139 5.29 4.42 1.96
C CYS A 139 4.58 5.50 2.79
N GLY A 140 4.36 5.25 4.08
CA GLY A 140 3.56 6.16 4.90
C GLY A 140 2.07 5.94 4.67
N VAL A 141 1.33 7.01 4.36
CA VAL A 141 -0.12 6.97 4.12
C VAL A 141 -0.37 7.29 2.66
N PHE A 142 -1.25 6.55 2.02
CA PHE A 142 -1.66 6.84 0.65
C PHE A 142 -2.42 8.18 0.58
N MET A 143 -2.00 9.06 -0.33
CA MET A 143 -2.67 10.36 -0.55
C MET A 143 -4.14 10.17 -0.94
N GLU A 144 -4.44 9.10 -1.65
CA GLU A 144 -5.76 8.76 -2.17
C GLU A 144 -6.77 8.40 -1.07
N ARG A 145 -6.32 8.23 0.20
CA ARG A 145 -7.24 8.14 1.35
C ARG A 145 -8.10 9.39 1.52
N PHE A 146 -7.58 10.53 1.08
CA PHE A 146 -8.27 11.81 1.19
C PHE A 146 -9.15 12.13 -0.01
N LEU A 147 -9.21 11.24 -1.00
CA LEU A 147 -10.20 11.34 -2.09
C LEU A 147 -11.59 11.01 -1.55
N PRO A 148 -12.64 11.59 -2.12
CA PRO A 148 -13.99 11.14 -1.90
C PRO A 148 -14.18 9.68 -2.28
N GLY A 149 -14.78 8.90 -1.38
CA GLY A 149 -14.80 7.45 -1.46
C GLY A 149 -13.54 6.78 -0.91
N GLY A 150 -12.51 7.56 -0.48
CA GLY A 150 -11.27 7.03 0.08
C GLY A 150 -10.54 6.11 -0.88
N LEU A 151 -9.75 5.17 -0.35
CA LEU A 151 -9.05 4.16 -1.15
C LEU A 151 -10.02 3.22 -1.90
N GLY A 152 -11.25 3.08 -1.41
CA GLY A 152 -12.29 2.28 -2.06
C GLY A 152 -12.66 2.78 -3.45
N SER A 153 -12.54 4.10 -3.70
CA SER A 153 -12.76 4.69 -5.03
C SER A 153 -11.74 4.22 -6.07
N MET A 154 -10.58 3.75 -5.62
CA MET A 154 -9.52 3.18 -6.44
C MET A 154 -9.45 1.65 -6.32
N PHE A 155 -10.43 1.00 -5.72
CA PHE A 155 -10.44 -0.44 -5.45
C PHE A 155 -9.23 -0.93 -4.63
N ILE A 156 -8.63 -0.08 -3.81
CA ILE A 156 -7.56 -0.43 -2.87
C ILE A 156 -8.19 -0.75 -1.52
N GLY A 157 -7.88 -1.93 -0.96
CA GLY A 157 -8.49 -2.41 0.29
C GLY A 157 -10.02 -2.57 0.21
N TYR A 158 -10.55 -2.80 -0.98
CA TYR A 158 -11.99 -2.91 -1.24
C TYR A 158 -12.67 -3.89 -0.28
N ARG A 159 -13.79 -3.48 0.29
CA ARG A 159 -14.55 -4.18 1.35
C ARG A 159 -13.88 -4.18 2.74
N SER A 160 -12.75 -3.53 2.94
CA SER A 160 -12.23 -3.29 4.29
C SER A 160 -12.73 -1.94 4.83
N ASN A 161 -12.89 -1.84 6.15
CA ASN A 161 -13.25 -0.57 6.80
C ASN A 161 -12.19 0.52 6.57
N LEU A 162 -10.94 0.11 6.29
CA LEU A 162 -9.82 1.01 6.05
C LEU A 162 -9.85 1.68 4.67
N ALA A 163 -10.63 1.14 3.73
CA ALA A 163 -10.78 1.72 2.39
C ALA A 163 -11.81 2.87 2.34
N MET A 164 -12.60 3.03 3.39
CA MET A 164 -13.67 4.03 3.42
C MET A 164 -13.13 5.45 3.58
N ALA A 165 -13.84 6.41 2.97
CA ALA A 165 -13.59 7.82 3.25
C ALA A 165 -13.70 8.11 4.75
N GLY A 166 -12.84 8.99 5.27
CA GLY A 166 -12.83 9.33 6.68
C GLY A 166 -12.21 8.31 7.61
N SER A 167 -11.73 7.18 7.11
CA SER A 167 -11.08 6.15 7.93
C SER A 167 -9.75 6.60 8.56
N TYR A 168 -9.21 7.75 8.13
CA TYR A 168 -7.92 8.26 8.62
C TYR A 168 -7.87 9.79 8.63
N LEU A 169 -7.57 10.38 9.79
CA LEU A 169 -7.36 11.81 10.08
C LEU A 169 -8.51 12.74 9.73
N LEU A 170 -9.10 12.67 8.56
CA LEU A 170 -10.15 13.58 8.11
C LEU A 170 -11.08 12.89 7.12
N ASP A 171 -12.31 13.39 7.11
CA ASP A 171 -13.34 13.03 6.15
C ASP A 171 -13.67 14.25 5.28
N THR A 172 -13.31 14.15 4.02
CA THR A 172 -13.59 15.18 3.03
C THR A 172 -15.08 15.31 2.67
N SER A 173 -15.87 14.26 2.93
CA SER A 173 -17.30 14.24 2.63
C SER A 173 -18.12 14.99 3.68
N SER A 174 -17.80 14.81 4.96
CA SER A 174 -18.46 15.49 6.07
C SER A 174 -17.78 16.81 6.47
N TYR A 175 -16.67 17.15 5.82
CA TYR A 175 -15.84 18.31 6.17
C TYR A 175 -15.37 18.29 7.62
N THR A 176 -15.01 17.12 8.12
CA THR A 176 -14.57 16.93 9.50
C THR A 176 -13.17 16.33 9.58
N ALA A 177 -12.45 16.66 10.64
CA ALA A 177 -11.16 16.07 10.93
C ALA A 177 -11.06 15.70 12.40
N GLU A 178 -10.49 14.54 12.66
CA GLU A 178 -10.12 14.10 14.01
C GLU A 178 -8.62 13.82 14.02
N CYS A 179 -7.85 14.70 14.64
CA CYS A 179 -6.41 14.62 14.55
C CYS A 179 -5.70 15.17 15.77
N VAL A 180 -4.52 14.65 16.03
CA VAL A 180 -3.60 15.11 17.08
C VAL A 180 -2.51 15.97 16.46
N GLU A 181 -2.48 17.27 16.75
CA GLU A 181 -1.46 18.18 16.22
C GLU A 181 -0.10 18.05 16.91
N LYS A 182 -0.10 17.74 18.20
CA LYS A 182 1.11 17.62 19.02
C LYS A 182 1.12 16.29 19.78
N ASN A 183 2.27 15.66 19.83
CA ASN A 183 2.45 14.48 20.66
C ASN A 183 2.54 14.83 22.15
N ALA A 184 2.65 13.83 23.03
CA ALA A 184 2.74 14.03 24.48
C ALA A 184 3.94 14.88 24.92
N ARG A 185 4.97 15.04 24.09
CA ARG A 185 6.15 15.87 24.33
C ARG A 185 6.03 17.29 23.75
N GLY A 186 4.86 17.65 23.19
CA GLY A 186 4.61 18.95 22.57
C GLY A 186 5.15 19.12 21.14
N HIS A 187 5.76 18.09 20.55
CA HIS A 187 6.26 18.14 19.18
C HIS A 187 5.12 18.00 18.17
N THR A 188 5.20 18.76 17.08
CA THR A 188 4.25 18.68 15.97
C THR A 188 4.21 17.28 15.36
N VAL A 189 3.02 16.69 15.31
CA VAL A 189 2.78 15.41 14.63
C VAL A 189 2.86 15.63 13.12
N ARG A 190 3.62 14.79 12.45
CA ARG A 190 3.80 14.80 11.00
C ARG A 190 3.49 13.44 10.43
N VAL A 191 2.88 13.44 9.26
CA VAL A 191 2.58 12.23 8.48
C VAL A 191 3.39 12.25 7.19
N CYS A 192 3.84 11.07 6.76
CA CYS A 192 4.41 10.86 5.43
C CYS A 192 3.27 10.44 4.50
N LEU A 193 3.17 11.09 3.36
CA LEU A 193 2.15 10.87 2.36
C LEU A 193 2.81 10.47 1.05
N THR A 194 2.26 9.47 0.38
CA THR A 194 2.76 9.03 -0.92
C THR A 194 1.59 8.67 -1.81
N SER A 195 1.61 9.12 -3.07
CA SER A 195 0.61 8.68 -4.05
C SER A 195 0.78 7.22 -4.40
N VAL A 196 -0.30 6.49 -4.60
CA VAL A 196 -0.26 5.08 -5.05
C VAL A 196 0.40 4.93 -6.42
N TYR A 197 0.36 5.97 -7.25
CA TYR A 197 1.07 6.01 -8.54
C TYR A 197 2.59 6.05 -8.33
N ASP A 198 3.07 6.89 -7.41
CA ASP A 198 4.48 6.96 -7.04
C ASP A 198 4.94 5.65 -6.39
N VAL A 199 4.08 5.00 -5.59
CA VAL A 199 4.37 3.69 -5.01
C VAL A 199 4.58 2.65 -6.11
N ALA A 200 3.72 2.62 -7.13
CA ALA A 200 3.88 1.68 -8.24
C ALA A 200 5.20 1.91 -8.99
N GLN A 201 5.53 3.16 -9.31
CA GLN A 201 6.80 3.52 -9.96
C GLN A 201 8.01 3.14 -9.09
N PHE A 202 7.94 3.39 -7.78
CA PHE A 202 9.02 3.05 -6.85
C PHE A 202 9.24 1.54 -6.75
N VAL A 203 8.17 0.74 -6.68
CA VAL A 203 8.27 -0.72 -6.66
C VAL A 203 8.92 -1.23 -7.95
N VAL A 204 8.52 -0.70 -9.11
CA VAL A 204 9.13 -1.06 -10.39
C VAL A 204 10.61 -0.69 -10.42
N ALA A 205 10.98 0.50 -9.98
CA ALA A 205 12.38 0.91 -9.88
C ALA A 205 13.20 0.00 -8.96
N ALA A 206 12.62 -0.41 -7.83
CA ALA A 206 13.27 -1.36 -6.93
C ALA A 206 13.45 -2.75 -7.58
N ILE A 207 12.48 -3.23 -8.37
CA ILE A 207 12.58 -4.49 -9.12
C ILE A 207 13.74 -4.42 -10.13
N VAL A 208 13.90 -3.29 -10.83
CA VAL A 208 15.01 -3.07 -11.78
C VAL A 208 16.36 -3.16 -11.08
N LEU A 209 16.48 -2.70 -9.83
CA LEU A 209 17.71 -2.82 -9.02
C LEU A 209 18.00 -4.26 -8.56
N GLY A 210 17.06 -5.16 -8.66
CA GLY A 210 17.18 -6.58 -8.36
C GLY A 210 16.78 -6.96 -6.93
N PRO A 211 15.76 -7.83 -6.77
CA PRO A 211 15.22 -8.23 -5.46
C PRO A 211 16.23 -8.94 -4.54
N ALA A 212 17.30 -9.51 -5.10
CA ALA A 212 18.31 -10.23 -4.32
C ALA A 212 19.01 -9.35 -3.29
N SER A 213 19.14 -8.05 -3.57
CA SER A 213 19.80 -7.05 -2.71
C SER A 213 18.85 -6.27 -1.79
N TRP A 214 17.54 -6.54 -1.84
CA TRP A 214 16.58 -5.78 -1.06
C TRP A 214 16.78 -5.97 0.45
N PRO A 215 16.73 -4.88 1.23
CA PRO A 215 16.62 -4.96 2.67
C PRO A 215 15.24 -5.50 3.09
N ARG A 216 15.07 -5.75 4.38
CA ARG A 216 13.76 -6.16 4.95
C ARG A 216 12.67 -5.13 4.72
N GLU A 217 13.01 -3.85 4.75
CA GLU A 217 12.09 -2.73 4.55
C GLU A 217 12.71 -1.71 3.61
N LEU A 218 12.00 -1.37 2.55
CA LEU A 218 12.27 -0.25 1.67
C LEU A 218 11.31 0.89 2.05
N THR A 219 11.87 2.03 2.45
CA THR A 219 11.07 3.18 2.85
C THR A 219 11.04 4.23 1.76
N MET A 220 9.87 4.78 1.50
CA MET A 220 9.66 5.88 0.57
C MET A 220 8.70 6.91 1.16
N ARG A 221 8.75 8.13 0.63
CA ARG A 221 7.78 9.18 0.91
C ARG A 221 7.71 10.16 -0.25
N GLY A 222 6.52 10.61 -0.62
CA GLY A 222 6.31 11.79 -1.43
C GLY A 222 6.50 13.04 -0.55
N ASP A 223 5.52 13.34 0.28
CA ASP A 223 5.52 14.48 1.18
C ASP A 223 5.60 14.10 2.66
N ARG A 224 6.08 15.04 3.49
CA ARG A 224 6.00 14.97 4.95
C ARG A 224 5.40 16.24 5.50
N LEU A 225 4.12 16.18 5.80
CA LEU A 225 3.33 17.32 6.24
C LEU A 225 2.99 17.22 7.72
N SER A 226 2.75 18.39 8.38
CA SER A 226 2.07 18.37 9.66
C SER A 226 0.61 17.98 9.45
N VAL A 227 -0.03 17.41 10.47
CA VAL A 227 -1.46 17.08 10.40
C VAL A 227 -2.29 18.34 10.09
N ARG A 228 -1.92 19.50 10.67
CA ARG A 228 -2.54 20.79 10.36
C ARG A 228 -2.41 21.16 8.89
N ASP A 229 -1.23 20.96 8.27
CA ASP A 229 -1.01 21.25 6.85
C ASP A 229 -1.86 20.36 5.95
N VAL A 230 -2.00 19.06 6.30
CA VAL A 230 -2.88 18.13 5.58
C VAL A 230 -4.31 18.64 5.59
N VAL A 231 -4.86 18.94 6.77
CA VAL A 231 -6.21 19.50 6.91
C VAL A 231 -6.34 20.80 6.11
N GLY A 232 -5.35 21.69 6.19
CA GLY A 232 -5.34 22.96 5.45
C GLY A 232 -5.30 22.77 3.92
N GLN A 233 -4.54 21.78 3.43
CA GLN A 233 -4.50 21.47 1.99
C GLN A 233 -5.84 20.90 1.51
N CYS A 234 -6.42 19.96 2.25
CA CYS A 234 -7.74 19.41 1.94
C CYS A 234 -8.83 20.49 1.96
N SER A 235 -8.80 21.41 2.94
CA SER A 235 -9.75 22.53 2.97
C SER A 235 -9.64 23.44 1.75
N ARG A 236 -8.41 23.73 1.30
CA ARG A 236 -8.20 24.52 0.07
C ARG A 236 -8.72 23.80 -1.17
N ALA A 237 -8.46 22.49 -1.26
CA ALA A 237 -8.93 21.67 -2.37
C ALA A 237 -10.44 21.56 -2.45
N LEU A 238 -11.13 21.69 -1.32
CA LEU A 238 -12.60 21.74 -1.22
C LEU A 238 -13.19 23.15 -1.45
N ASN A 239 -12.54 23.98 -2.29
CA ASN A 239 -12.97 25.35 -2.62
C ASN A 239 -13.03 26.29 -1.40
N GLY A 240 -12.13 26.10 -0.45
CA GLY A 240 -12.07 26.93 0.75
C GLY A 240 -13.12 26.59 1.81
N ASN A 241 -13.93 25.57 1.60
CA ASN A 241 -14.81 25.08 2.64
C ASN A 241 -13.97 24.57 3.82
N PRO A 242 -14.08 25.20 5.01
CA PRO A 242 -13.23 24.81 6.12
C PRO A 242 -13.60 23.41 6.62
N ILE A 243 -12.61 22.56 6.70
CA ILE A 243 -12.75 21.30 7.43
C ILE A 243 -12.79 21.66 8.92
N LYS A 244 -13.90 21.37 9.56
CA LYS A 244 -14.09 21.63 11.00
C LYS A 244 -13.35 20.54 11.79
N PRO A 245 -12.37 20.88 12.63
CA PRO A 245 -11.81 19.92 13.55
C PRO A 245 -12.90 19.50 14.54
N LEU A 246 -13.32 18.24 14.51
CA LEU A 246 -14.27 17.70 15.49
C LEU A 246 -13.66 17.60 16.87
N THR A 247 -12.36 17.33 16.95
CA THR A 247 -11.61 17.33 18.21
C THR A 247 -10.12 17.45 17.92
N MET A 248 -9.46 18.45 18.51
CA MET A 248 -8.01 18.48 18.62
C MET A 248 -7.65 17.98 20.03
N TYR A 249 -7.13 16.76 20.13
CA TYR A 249 -6.60 16.27 21.38
C TYR A 249 -5.20 16.84 21.61
N PRO A 250 -5.00 17.65 22.66
CA PRO A 250 -3.64 18.05 23.02
C PRO A 250 -2.82 16.93 23.65
N LYS A 251 -3.47 15.82 24.05
CA LYS A 251 -2.82 14.61 24.59
C LYS A 251 -3.69 13.38 24.33
N LEU A 252 -3.04 12.27 23.98
CA LEU A 252 -3.67 10.96 23.84
C LEU A 252 -4.37 10.53 25.15
N THR A 253 -5.72 10.51 25.11
CA THR A 253 -6.56 9.73 26.04
C THR A 253 -7.76 9.21 25.28
N HIS A 254 -7.89 7.92 25.24
CA HIS A 254 -8.94 7.00 24.75
C HIS A 254 -10.21 7.49 24.02
N GLN A 255 -10.35 6.95 22.80
CA GLN A 255 -11.47 6.53 21.92
C GLN A 255 -12.70 7.40 21.57
N PRO A 256 -13.13 7.36 20.28
CA PRO A 256 -14.33 8.02 19.70
C PRO A 256 -15.41 7.10 19.10
N PRO A 257 -16.61 7.57 18.80
CA PRO A 257 -17.58 6.93 17.93
C PRO A 257 -17.87 7.68 16.61
N PHE A 258 -18.27 6.95 15.56
CA PHE A 258 -18.38 7.38 14.16
C PHE A 258 -19.80 7.52 13.59
N SER A 259 -20.01 8.38 12.56
CA SER A 259 -21.02 8.26 11.50
C SER A 259 -20.89 9.32 10.38
N PHE A 260 -21.27 8.99 9.12
CA PHE A 260 -20.98 9.75 7.89
C PHE A 260 -22.20 10.20 7.08
N PRO A 261 -22.11 11.23 6.20
CA PRO A 261 -22.51 11.17 4.79
C PRO A 261 -21.77 12.09 3.78
N SER A 262 -21.97 11.87 2.48
CA SER A 262 -21.14 12.07 1.30
C SER A 262 -21.30 13.35 0.44
N GLY A 263 -20.26 13.75 -0.34
CA GLY A 263 -20.29 14.33 -1.70
C GLY A 263 -19.40 15.49 -2.13
N ARG A 264 -18.47 15.34 -3.09
CA ARG A 264 -17.98 16.03 -4.32
C ARG A 264 -16.48 16.34 -4.46
N LEU A 265 -15.95 16.23 -5.71
CA LEU A 265 -14.67 15.71 -6.00
C LEU A 265 -13.67 16.14 -6.98
N GLN A 266 -13.70 16.68 -8.02
CA GLN A 266 -12.67 16.67 -9.08
C GLN A 266 -11.38 17.47 -8.75
N THR A 267 -11.50 18.52 -7.94
CA THR A 267 -10.40 19.48 -7.66
C THR A 267 -9.32 18.95 -6.70
N LEU A 268 -9.64 17.93 -5.89
CA LEU A 268 -8.71 17.34 -4.92
C LEU A 268 -7.64 16.49 -5.63
N ILE A 269 -8.05 15.83 -6.70
CA ILE A 269 -7.18 15.00 -7.54
C ILE A 269 -6.08 15.86 -8.16
N ASP A 270 -6.45 17.02 -8.74
CA ASP A 270 -5.50 17.88 -9.44
C ASP A 270 -4.50 18.59 -8.51
N LEU A 271 -4.88 18.81 -7.25
CA LEU A 271 -4.01 19.45 -6.26
C LEU A 271 -3.07 18.46 -5.56
N LEU A 272 -3.53 17.22 -5.35
CA LEU A 272 -2.74 16.15 -4.73
C LEU A 272 -1.84 15.42 -5.73
N LEU A 273 -2.21 15.40 -7.01
CA LEU A 273 -1.49 14.69 -8.06
C LEU A 273 -0.58 15.60 -8.92
N ARG A 274 -0.28 16.85 -8.52
CA ARG A 274 0.71 17.66 -9.25
C ARG A 274 2.08 16.99 -9.18
N PRO A 275 2.77 16.81 -10.33
CA PRO A 275 4.08 16.19 -10.39
C PRO A 275 5.17 17.15 -9.89
N THR A 276 5.20 17.42 -8.59
CA THR A 276 6.28 18.19 -7.92
C THR A 276 7.07 17.34 -6.93
N SER A 277 6.72 16.07 -6.81
CA SER A 277 7.41 15.14 -5.90
C SER A 277 8.70 14.63 -6.57
N ARG A 278 9.82 15.31 -6.32
CA ARG A 278 11.13 14.66 -6.47
C ARG A 278 11.15 13.51 -5.46
N VAL A 279 10.97 12.29 -5.95
CA VAL A 279 11.23 11.07 -5.18
C VAL A 279 12.70 11.13 -4.73
N ILE A 280 12.93 11.46 -3.47
CA ILE A 280 14.28 11.41 -2.91
C ILE A 280 14.56 9.97 -2.58
N ILE A 281 15.20 9.27 -3.48
CA ILE A 281 15.77 7.93 -3.29
C ILE A 281 17.02 8.08 -2.42
N GLN A 282 16.88 8.44 -1.16
CA GLN A 282 18.02 8.64 -0.27
C GLN A 282 18.59 7.35 0.32
N SER A 283 17.82 6.25 0.30
CA SER A 283 18.28 4.99 0.91
C SER A 283 19.04 4.05 -0.04
N ILE A 284 18.97 4.28 -1.35
CA ILE A 284 19.58 3.35 -2.32
C ILE A 284 21.05 3.70 -2.60
N TYR A 285 21.43 4.98 -2.51
CA TYR A 285 22.80 5.41 -2.83
C TYR A 285 23.82 5.24 -1.70
N SER A 286 23.40 5.12 -0.44
CA SER A 286 24.35 4.93 0.68
C SER A 286 24.95 3.52 0.75
N THR A 287 24.36 2.54 0.08
CA THR A 287 24.85 1.13 0.09
C THR A 287 25.73 0.80 -1.11
N VAL A 288 25.75 1.62 -2.15
CA VAL A 288 26.56 1.38 -3.37
C VAL A 288 27.91 2.11 -3.31
N SER A 289 28.09 3.08 -2.41
CA SER A 289 29.31 3.90 -2.34
C SER A 289 30.37 3.39 -1.33
N SER A 290 30.17 2.21 -0.73
CA SER A 290 31.09 1.61 0.24
C SER A 290 31.50 0.16 -0.13
N LYS A 291 31.79 -0.04 -1.42
CA LYS A 291 32.60 -1.20 -1.86
C LYS A 291 33.58 -0.75 -2.92
#